data_4e988168f03214ff60c0dd62b223f0ee
#
_entry.id   4e988168f03214ff60c0dd62b223f0ee
#
_cell.length_a   1.000
_cell.length_b   1.000
_cell.length_c   1.000
_cell.angle_alpha   90.00
_cell.angle_beta   90.00
_cell.angle_gamma   90.00
#
_symmetry.space_group_name_H-M   'P 1'
#
loop_
_entity.id
_entity.type
_entity.pdbx_description
1 polymer ?
#
loop_
_entity_poly.entity_id
_entity_poly.type
_entity_poly.pdbx_seq_one_letter_code
_entity_poly.pdbx_strand_id
1 'polypeptide(L)'
;MTRLRVFLLLLLVPLVLNGCAAYQNMNRREACDKSIKDYTKLVRWQEAEKAAIAFVDAKQRLAYDKAAESLRRRQVTIADSRILAHECHTEKRTAEATVEFDYFVLPDNRLKTLTDRQTWAFRENTKEDPDQGDGWKLISPLPAFK
;
A
#
# COMPACT_ATOMS: atom_id res chain seq x y z
N MET A 1 -13.74 36.12 38.57
CA MET A 1 -12.73 35.07 38.32
C MET A 1 -13.30 33.80 37.66
N THR A 2 -14.50 33.35 38.00
CA THR A 2 -15.13 32.13 37.45
C THR A 2 -15.41 32.22 35.94
N ARG A 3 -15.90 33.36 35.46
CA ARG A 3 -16.21 33.56 34.03
C ARG A 3 -14.98 33.55 33.11
N LEU A 4 -13.84 34.05 33.60
CA LEU A 4 -12.58 34.04 32.87
C LEU A 4 -12.02 32.62 32.73
N ARG A 5 -12.18 31.78 33.77
CA ARG A 5 -11.76 30.37 33.74
C ARG A 5 -12.61 29.53 32.77
N VAL A 6 -13.90 29.78 32.71
CA VAL A 6 -14.83 29.13 31.77
C VAL A 6 -14.50 29.53 30.33
N PHE A 7 -14.19 30.80 30.07
CA PHE A 7 -13.77 31.26 28.73
C PHE A 7 -12.44 30.67 28.29
N LEU A 8 -11.47 30.50 29.21
CA LEU A 8 -10.18 29.88 28.93
C LEU A 8 -10.32 28.39 28.63
N LEU A 9 -11.22 27.68 29.32
CA LEU A 9 -11.53 26.27 29.07
C LEU A 9 -12.24 26.06 27.72
N LEU A 10 -13.14 26.94 27.35
CA LEU A 10 -13.84 26.90 26.04
C LEU A 10 -12.90 27.14 24.86
N LEU A 11 -11.82 27.89 25.04
CA LEU A 11 -10.80 28.16 24.02
C LEU A 11 -9.80 26.98 23.85
N LEU A 12 -9.60 26.17 24.90
CA LEU A 12 -8.67 25.02 24.86
C LEU A 12 -9.27 23.78 24.18
N VAL A 13 -10.59 23.61 24.20
CA VAL A 13 -11.28 22.43 23.64
C VAL A 13 -11.06 22.28 22.13
N PRO A 14 -11.16 23.32 21.27
CA PRO A 14 -10.94 23.15 19.83
C PRO A 14 -9.48 22.89 19.45
N LEU A 15 -8.50 23.28 20.28
CA LEU A 15 -7.09 23.02 20.02
C LEU A 15 -6.75 21.54 20.17
N VAL A 16 -7.36 20.85 21.14
CA VAL A 16 -7.11 19.42 21.39
C VAL A 16 -7.74 18.54 20.30
N LEU A 17 -8.92 18.91 19.81
CA LEU A 17 -9.63 18.15 18.77
C LEU A 17 -8.91 18.19 17.41
N ASN A 18 -8.29 19.30 17.04
CA ASN A 18 -7.52 19.43 15.80
C ASN A 18 -6.18 18.65 15.85
N GLY A 19 -5.59 18.51 17.02
CA GLY A 19 -4.33 17.75 17.20
C GLY A 19 -4.48 16.26 16.94
N CYS A 20 -5.59 15.65 17.35
CA CYS A 20 -5.82 14.20 17.13
C CYS A 20 -6.00 13.85 15.66
N ALA A 21 -6.70 14.67 14.87
CA ALA A 21 -6.90 14.42 13.44
C ALA A 21 -5.59 14.53 12.64
N ALA A 22 -4.78 15.55 12.96
CA ALA A 22 -3.46 15.72 12.33
C ALA A 22 -2.50 14.55 12.62
N TYR A 23 -2.48 14.07 13.86
CA TYR A 23 -1.69 12.92 14.26
C TYR A 23 -2.10 11.63 13.54
N GLN A 24 -3.40 11.36 13.43
CA GLN A 24 -3.92 10.19 12.71
C GLN A 24 -3.57 10.24 11.21
N ASN A 25 -3.64 11.41 10.59
CA ASN A 25 -3.29 11.57 9.18
C ASN A 25 -1.80 11.36 8.93
N MET A 26 -0.94 11.82 9.84
CA MET A 26 0.50 11.59 9.77
C MET A 26 0.83 10.09 9.86
N ASN A 27 0.25 9.39 10.84
CA ASN A 27 0.46 7.95 11.00
C ASN A 27 -0.04 7.15 9.79
N ARG A 28 -1.18 7.55 9.18
CA ARG A 28 -1.69 6.91 7.95
C ARG A 28 -0.77 7.12 6.76
N ARG A 29 -0.14 8.29 6.67
CA ARG A 29 0.82 8.59 5.61
C ARG A 29 2.09 7.74 5.74
N GLU A 30 2.67 7.67 6.92
CA GLU A 30 3.83 6.82 7.19
C GLU A 30 3.52 5.33 6.92
N ALA A 31 2.33 4.88 7.33
CA ALA A 31 1.89 3.52 7.06
C ALA A 31 1.71 3.26 5.56
N CYS A 32 1.25 4.25 4.78
CA CYS A 32 1.15 4.17 3.34
C CYS A 32 2.53 4.00 2.69
N ASP A 33 3.45 4.91 3.00
CA ASP A 33 4.83 4.89 2.49
C ASP A 33 5.51 3.55 2.80
N LYS A 34 5.32 3.06 4.02
CA LYS A 34 5.85 1.78 4.45
C LYS A 34 5.23 0.62 3.68
N SER A 35 3.91 0.61 3.49
CA SER A 35 3.21 -0.47 2.79
C SER A 35 3.67 -0.60 1.34
N ILE A 36 3.81 0.53 0.62
CA ILE A 36 4.31 0.55 -0.77
C ILE A 36 5.73 0.01 -0.84
N LYS A 37 6.61 0.42 0.07
CA LYS A 37 8.01 -0.04 0.13
C LYS A 37 8.11 -1.53 0.45
N ASP A 38 7.37 -1.99 1.46
CA ASP A 38 7.42 -3.38 1.89
C ASP A 38 6.82 -4.32 0.83
N TYR A 39 5.70 -3.93 0.20
CA TYR A 39 5.14 -4.66 -0.93
C TYR A 39 6.13 -4.77 -2.09
N THR A 40 6.71 -3.65 -2.52
CA THR A 40 7.70 -3.61 -3.61
C THR A 40 8.89 -4.53 -3.30
N LYS A 41 9.35 -4.51 -2.05
CA LYS A 41 10.43 -5.39 -1.57
C LYS A 41 10.05 -6.87 -1.65
N LEU A 42 8.83 -7.25 -1.22
CA LEU A 42 8.37 -8.64 -1.28
C LEU A 42 8.27 -9.12 -2.73
N VAL A 43 7.73 -8.31 -3.62
CA VAL A 43 7.68 -8.64 -5.07
C VAL A 43 9.10 -8.78 -5.63
N ARG A 44 10.02 -7.88 -5.30
CA ARG A 44 11.43 -7.93 -5.70
C ARG A 44 12.10 -9.24 -5.29
N TRP A 45 11.81 -9.73 -4.09
CA TRP A 45 12.36 -10.98 -3.56
C TRP A 45 11.56 -12.23 -3.95
N GLN A 46 10.60 -12.09 -4.87
CA GLN A 46 9.74 -13.18 -5.34
C GLN A 46 8.87 -13.81 -4.24
N GLU A 47 8.59 -13.05 -3.18
CA GLU A 47 7.72 -13.45 -2.08
C GLU A 47 6.27 -12.99 -2.32
N ALA A 48 5.78 -13.21 -3.55
CA ALA A 48 4.46 -12.73 -3.99
C ALA A 48 3.30 -13.26 -3.12
N GLU A 49 3.40 -14.46 -2.58
CA GLU A 49 2.40 -15.03 -1.67
C GLU A 49 2.34 -14.24 -0.35
N LYS A 50 3.49 -13.87 0.22
CA LYS A 50 3.54 -13.01 1.40
C LYS A 50 3.02 -11.61 1.10
N ALA A 51 3.34 -11.07 -0.08
CA ALA A 51 2.82 -9.79 -0.54
C ALA A 51 1.29 -9.83 -0.67
N ALA A 52 0.73 -10.93 -1.20
CA ALA A 52 -0.71 -11.13 -1.32
C ALA A 52 -1.41 -11.11 0.04
N ILE A 53 -0.90 -11.85 1.01
CA ILE A 53 -1.49 -11.97 2.36
C ILE A 53 -1.44 -10.61 3.08
N ALA A 54 -0.31 -9.91 3.02
CA ALA A 54 -0.11 -8.70 3.80
C ALA A 54 -0.76 -7.46 3.16
N PHE A 55 -0.70 -7.34 1.83
CA PHE A 55 -0.98 -6.08 1.16
C PHE A 55 -2.08 -6.13 0.10
N VAL A 56 -2.44 -7.28 -0.45
CA VAL A 56 -3.46 -7.32 -1.52
C VAL A 56 -4.86 -7.33 -0.93
N ASP A 57 -5.74 -6.49 -1.49
CA ASP A 57 -7.16 -6.45 -1.13
C ASP A 57 -7.79 -7.83 -1.30
N ALA A 58 -8.65 -8.24 -0.36
CA ALA A 58 -9.26 -9.56 -0.35
C ALA A 58 -9.99 -9.90 -1.67
N LYS A 59 -10.63 -8.90 -2.29
CA LYS A 59 -11.33 -9.08 -3.57
C LYS A 59 -10.40 -9.36 -4.74
N GLN A 60 -9.15 -8.92 -4.67
CA GLN A 60 -8.13 -9.10 -5.72
C GLN A 60 -7.25 -10.33 -5.48
N ARG A 61 -7.26 -10.89 -4.28
CA ARG A 61 -6.30 -11.93 -3.86
C ARG A 61 -6.28 -13.15 -4.79
N LEU A 62 -7.43 -13.68 -5.17
CA LEU A 62 -7.48 -14.87 -6.04
C LEU A 62 -6.86 -14.59 -7.42
N ALA A 63 -7.11 -13.43 -8.01
CA ALA A 63 -6.54 -13.04 -9.30
C ALA A 63 -5.02 -12.79 -9.16
N TYR A 64 -4.61 -12.17 -8.07
CA TYR A 64 -3.21 -11.92 -7.76
C TYR A 64 -2.43 -13.22 -7.61
N ASP A 65 -2.93 -14.18 -6.84
CA ASP A 65 -2.28 -15.48 -6.60
C ASP A 65 -2.10 -16.27 -7.90
N LYS A 66 -3.11 -16.26 -8.77
CA LYS A 66 -3.01 -16.87 -10.11
C LYS A 66 -1.92 -16.21 -10.96
N ALA A 67 -1.82 -14.89 -10.92
CA ALA A 67 -0.77 -14.15 -11.63
C ALA A 67 0.61 -14.47 -11.05
N ALA A 68 0.77 -14.49 -9.72
CA ALA A 68 2.00 -14.84 -9.04
C ALA A 68 2.47 -16.27 -9.37
N GLU A 69 1.54 -17.22 -9.39
CA GLU A 69 1.84 -18.59 -9.82
C GLU A 69 2.31 -18.65 -11.29
N SER A 70 1.68 -17.86 -12.18
CA SER A 70 2.11 -17.76 -13.57
C SER A 70 3.53 -17.22 -13.69
N LEU A 71 3.93 -16.22 -12.90
CA LEU A 71 5.30 -15.71 -12.88
C LEU A 71 6.30 -16.80 -12.49
N ARG A 72 5.98 -17.56 -11.45
CA ARG A 72 6.81 -18.67 -10.96
C ARG A 72 6.96 -19.75 -12.03
N ARG A 73 5.87 -20.18 -12.67
CA ARG A 73 5.91 -21.20 -13.75
C ARG A 73 6.73 -20.75 -14.95
N ARG A 74 6.69 -19.48 -15.28
CA ARG A 74 7.46 -18.89 -16.38
C ARG A 74 8.90 -18.56 -16.00
N GLN A 75 9.32 -18.85 -14.78
CA GLN A 75 10.67 -18.59 -14.27
C GLN A 75 11.07 -17.10 -14.44
N VAL A 76 10.12 -16.19 -14.16
CA VAL A 76 10.40 -14.76 -14.12
C VAL A 76 11.24 -14.46 -12.90
N THR A 77 12.39 -13.82 -13.10
CA THR A 77 13.28 -13.38 -12.02
C THR A 77 13.36 -11.87 -12.01
N ILE A 78 13.00 -11.26 -10.88
CA ILE A 78 13.08 -9.80 -10.70
C ILE A 78 14.48 -9.47 -10.19
N ALA A 79 15.23 -8.76 -11.03
CA ALA A 79 16.62 -8.39 -10.74
C ALA A 79 16.70 -7.16 -9.84
N ASP A 80 15.86 -6.15 -10.06
CA ASP A 80 15.82 -4.93 -9.28
C ASP A 80 14.43 -4.29 -9.25
N SER A 81 14.21 -3.35 -8.33
CA SER A 81 12.99 -2.56 -8.23
C SER A 81 13.27 -1.13 -7.76
N ARG A 82 12.58 -0.16 -8.35
CA ARG A 82 12.71 1.26 -8.01
C ARG A 82 11.32 1.89 -7.91
N ILE A 83 11.05 2.56 -6.79
CA ILE A 83 9.84 3.39 -6.65
C ILE A 83 10.17 4.76 -7.27
N LEU A 84 9.54 5.07 -8.39
CA LEU A 84 9.76 6.32 -9.12
C LEU A 84 8.99 7.48 -8.50
N ALA A 85 7.75 7.22 -8.10
CA ALA A 85 6.87 8.19 -7.47
C ALA A 85 5.80 7.47 -6.65
N HIS A 86 5.35 8.11 -5.59
CA HIS A 86 4.13 7.69 -4.88
C HIS A 86 3.47 8.89 -4.22
N GLU A 87 2.16 8.83 -4.08
CA GLU A 87 1.35 9.85 -3.43
C GLU A 87 0.28 9.21 -2.56
N CYS A 88 0.25 9.61 -1.29
CA CYS A 88 -0.67 9.09 -0.28
C CYS A 88 -1.71 10.17 0.09
N HIS A 89 -2.94 9.99 -0.36
CA HIS A 89 -4.07 10.86 -0.06
C HIS A 89 -4.83 10.33 1.15
N THR A 90 -4.36 10.67 2.34
CA THR A 90 -4.89 10.12 3.61
C THR A 90 -6.36 10.47 3.85
N GLU A 91 -6.80 11.65 3.43
CA GLU A 91 -8.19 12.09 3.56
C GLU A 91 -9.13 11.31 2.64
N LYS A 92 -8.69 11.01 1.41
CA LYS A 92 -9.42 10.22 0.44
C LYS A 92 -9.28 8.72 0.67
N ARG A 93 -8.38 8.31 1.57
CA ARG A 93 -8.05 6.91 1.84
C ARG A 93 -7.57 6.15 0.59
N THR A 94 -6.89 6.84 -0.31
CA THR A 94 -6.33 6.29 -1.55
C THR A 94 -4.86 6.65 -1.69
N ALA A 95 -4.11 5.82 -2.42
CA ALA A 95 -2.75 6.15 -2.80
C ALA A 95 -2.43 5.58 -4.18
N GLU A 96 -1.45 6.18 -4.82
CA GLU A 96 -0.91 5.76 -6.10
C GLU A 96 0.60 5.63 -6.00
N ALA A 97 1.16 4.65 -6.69
CA ALA A 97 2.60 4.50 -6.81
C ALA A 97 2.98 4.07 -8.22
N THR A 98 4.13 4.53 -8.68
CA THR A 98 4.75 4.09 -9.93
C THR A 98 6.07 3.43 -9.56
N VAL A 99 6.17 2.14 -9.90
CA VAL A 99 7.34 1.30 -9.59
C VAL A 99 7.90 0.73 -10.87
N GLU A 100 9.20 0.76 -11.03
CA GLU A 100 9.88 0.02 -12.07
C GLU A 100 10.47 -1.27 -11.52
N PHE A 101 10.32 -2.35 -12.29
CA PHE A 101 10.95 -3.63 -12.05
C PHE A 101 11.85 -3.99 -13.23
N ASP A 102 13.11 -4.26 -12.95
CA ASP A 102 14.01 -4.88 -13.89
C ASP A 102 13.95 -6.39 -13.71
N TYR A 103 13.68 -7.13 -14.79
CA TYR A 103 13.47 -8.57 -14.72
C TYR A 103 13.97 -9.28 -15.98
N PHE A 104 14.11 -10.59 -15.88
CA PHE A 104 14.38 -11.48 -17.00
C PHE A 104 13.54 -12.75 -16.89
N VAL A 105 13.37 -13.42 -17.99
CA VAL A 105 12.63 -14.69 -18.10
C VAL A 105 13.58 -15.74 -18.66
N LEU A 106 13.70 -16.86 -17.98
CA LEU A 106 14.54 -17.97 -18.47
C LEU A 106 13.87 -18.67 -19.65
N PRO A 107 14.65 -19.16 -20.64
CA PRO A 107 16.12 -19.13 -20.74
C PRO A 107 16.70 -17.85 -21.39
N ASP A 108 15.88 -16.90 -21.78
CA ASP A 108 16.28 -15.70 -22.57
C ASP A 108 17.15 -14.73 -21.79
N ASN A 109 17.42 -14.83 -20.56
CA ASN A 109 18.30 -13.97 -19.73
C ASN A 109 18.44 -12.50 -20.14
N ARG A 110 17.55 -12.00 -21.02
CA ARG A 110 17.55 -10.62 -21.46
C ARG A 110 16.88 -9.76 -20.40
N LEU A 111 17.62 -8.78 -19.90
CA LEU A 111 17.08 -7.81 -18.94
C LEU A 111 16.01 -6.96 -19.64
N LYS A 112 14.84 -6.88 -19.01
CA LYS A 112 13.69 -6.07 -19.42
C LYS A 112 13.29 -5.18 -18.26
N THR A 113 12.69 -4.02 -18.55
CA THR A 113 12.12 -3.12 -17.56
C THR A 113 10.61 -3.03 -17.74
N LEU A 114 9.89 -3.12 -16.64
CA LEU A 114 8.44 -2.96 -16.57
C LEU A 114 8.09 -1.82 -15.62
N THR A 115 7.24 -0.92 -16.06
CA THR A 115 6.65 0.10 -15.17
C THR A 115 5.28 -0.37 -14.68
N ASP A 116 5.15 -0.51 -13.37
CA ASP A 116 3.93 -0.88 -12.67
C ASP A 116 3.26 0.36 -12.06
N ARG A 117 1.99 0.57 -12.38
CA ARG A 117 1.16 1.62 -11.79
C ARG A 117 0.23 1.01 -10.78
N GLN A 118 0.54 1.24 -9.52
CA GLN A 118 -0.17 0.68 -8.37
C GLN A 118 -1.23 1.65 -7.88
N THR A 119 -2.40 1.11 -7.58
CA THR A 119 -3.47 1.82 -6.89
C THR A 119 -3.74 1.15 -5.55
N TRP A 120 -3.86 1.95 -4.51
CA TRP A 120 -3.99 1.53 -3.12
C TRP A 120 -5.22 2.13 -2.48
N ALA A 121 -5.83 1.40 -1.56
CA ALA A 121 -6.92 1.90 -0.71
C ALA A 121 -6.64 1.57 0.75
N PHE A 122 -6.94 2.51 1.63
CA PHE A 122 -6.92 2.25 3.08
C PHE A 122 -8.20 1.54 3.49
N ARG A 123 -8.06 0.39 4.12
CA ARG A 123 -9.15 -0.44 4.64
C ARG A 123 -9.14 -0.43 6.15
N GLU A 124 -10.32 -0.57 6.72
CA GLU A 124 -10.51 -0.79 8.14
C GLU A 124 -11.42 -2.01 8.29
N ASN A 125 -11.06 -2.92 9.17
CA ASN A 125 -11.94 -4.06 9.48
C ASN A 125 -13.26 -3.54 10.04
N THR A 126 -14.34 -4.00 9.45
CA THR A 126 -15.69 -3.72 9.95
C THR A 126 -16.32 -5.01 10.46
N LYS A 127 -17.40 -4.88 11.26
CA LYS A 127 -18.17 -6.07 11.69
C LYS A 127 -18.80 -6.82 10.51
N GLU A 128 -19.04 -6.09 9.40
CA GLU A 128 -19.66 -6.62 8.18
C GLU A 128 -18.64 -7.30 7.26
N ASP A 129 -17.36 -6.89 7.32
CA ASP A 129 -16.27 -7.46 6.51
C ASP A 129 -14.98 -7.58 7.36
N PRO A 130 -14.93 -8.59 8.27
CA PRO A 130 -13.77 -8.78 9.14
C PRO A 130 -12.53 -9.28 8.41
N ASP A 131 -12.69 -9.87 7.23
CA ASP A 131 -11.60 -10.46 6.44
C ASP A 131 -10.92 -9.46 5.48
N GLN A 132 -11.44 -8.23 5.41
CA GLN A 132 -10.89 -7.19 4.53
C GLN A 132 -9.47 -6.78 4.92
N GLY A 133 -9.09 -6.96 6.20
CA GLY A 133 -7.80 -6.59 6.77
C GLY A 133 -7.63 -5.08 6.95
N ASP A 134 -6.96 -4.69 8.02
CA ASP A 134 -6.65 -3.28 8.29
C ASP A 134 -5.46 -2.78 7.48
N GLY A 135 -5.47 -1.48 7.20
CA GLY A 135 -4.35 -0.76 6.61
C GLY A 135 -4.43 -0.57 5.10
N TRP A 136 -3.31 -0.23 4.52
CA TRP A 136 -3.21 0.03 3.09
C TRP A 136 -3.18 -1.27 2.30
N LYS A 137 -4.11 -1.40 1.34
CA LYS A 137 -4.25 -2.57 0.47
C LYS A 137 -4.12 -2.20 -0.99
N LEU A 138 -3.35 -2.99 -1.71
CA LEU A 138 -3.22 -2.91 -3.16
C LEU A 138 -4.52 -3.37 -3.81
N ILE A 139 -5.11 -2.53 -4.66
CA ILE A 139 -6.34 -2.82 -5.41
C ILE A 139 -6.08 -2.99 -6.91
N SER A 140 -4.90 -2.66 -7.39
CA SER A 140 -4.48 -2.98 -8.76
C SER A 140 -3.97 -4.42 -8.88
N PRO A 141 -4.04 -5.02 -10.07
CA PRO A 141 -3.52 -6.37 -10.30
C PRO A 141 -1.98 -6.41 -10.22
N LEU A 142 -1.42 -7.61 -10.04
CA LEU A 142 0.01 -7.84 -10.23
C LEU A 142 0.39 -7.56 -11.69
N PRO A 143 1.48 -6.83 -11.96
CA PRO A 143 1.84 -6.47 -13.32
C PRO A 143 2.21 -7.71 -14.18
N ALA A 144 1.94 -7.61 -15.47
CA ALA A 144 2.24 -8.69 -16.41
C ALA A 144 3.69 -8.60 -16.90
N PHE A 145 4.58 -9.36 -16.29
CA PHE A 145 5.95 -9.53 -16.77
C PHE A 145 5.95 -10.39 -18.05
N LYS A 146 6.32 -9.84 -19.20
CA LYS A 146 6.26 -10.50 -20.52
C LYS A 146 7.62 -10.94 -21.01
#